data_04d09b90ad36c23d76c1ca887d82f39b
#
_entry.id   04d09b90ad36c23d76c1ca887d82f39b
#
_cell.length_a   1.000
_cell.length_b   1.000
_cell.length_c   1.000
_cell.angle_alpha   90.00
_cell.angle_beta   90.00
_cell.angle_gamma   90.00
#
_symmetry.space_group_name_H-M   'P 1'
#
loop_
_entity.id
_entity.type
_entity.pdbx_description
1 polymer ?
#
loop_
_entity_poly.entity_id
_entity_poly.type
_entity_poly.pdbx_seq_one_letter_code
_entity_poly.pdbx_strand_id
1 'polypeptide(L)'
;MPTQTPGFPLVFAKRILLFSLVAVGMGQTVLFAILAPLGREIGLSVIQIGAIISASSVTVFLCMPIWGRASDRWGRKRIILVGLFGYSLGTVVFAAVFKSAMIGLFPPMMAFIALVVSRMAHASVMSATMPAASAYMADITDIATRTKGMGAVGAANNLGAILGPALGGGLAIFSLLTPLWFSAAITL
;
A
#
# COMPACT_ATOMS: atom_id res chain seq x y z
N MET A 1 -10.76 -30.37 17.65
CA MET A 1 -9.38 -29.85 17.77
C MET A 1 -8.76 -29.87 16.37
N PRO A 2 -8.48 -28.76 15.72
CA PRO A 2 -7.75 -28.76 14.45
C PRO A 2 -6.28 -29.02 14.75
N THR A 3 -5.75 -30.07 14.13
CA THR A 3 -4.34 -30.47 14.16
C THR A 3 -3.48 -29.30 13.71
N GLN A 4 -2.66 -28.79 14.63
CA GLN A 4 -1.61 -27.83 14.31
C GLN A 4 -0.60 -28.56 13.41
N THR A 5 -0.62 -28.25 12.12
CA THR A 5 0.53 -28.54 11.25
C THR A 5 1.76 -27.88 11.87
N PRO A 6 2.93 -28.53 11.86
CA PRO A 6 4.17 -27.96 12.38
C PRO A 6 4.55 -26.76 11.48
N GLY A 7 4.02 -25.62 11.84
CA GLY A 7 4.19 -24.37 11.11
C GLY A 7 5.25 -23.51 11.79
N PHE A 8 5.92 -22.74 11.01
CA PHE A 8 6.80 -21.61 11.33
C PHE A 8 6.55 -21.06 12.74
N PRO A 9 7.59 -20.85 13.57
CA PRO A 9 7.39 -20.34 14.91
C PRO A 9 6.58 -19.04 14.85
N LEU A 10 5.55 -18.95 15.66
CA LEU A 10 4.57 -17.86 15.72
C LEU A 10 5.25 -16.47 15.78
N VAL A 11 6.41 -16.42 16.44
CA VAL A 11 7.26 -15.23 16.55
C VAL A 11 7.74 -14.75 15.17
N PHE A 12 8.11 -15.69 14.29
CA PHE A 12 8.60 -15.37 12.95
C PHE A 12 7.46 -14.85 12.06
N ALA A 13 6.28 -15.47 12.12
CA ALA A 13 5.09 -14.99 11.40
C ALA A 13 4.70 -13.55 11.81
N LYS A 14 4.75 -13.25 13.11
CA LYS A 14 4.51 -11.89 13.62
C LYS A 14 5.55 -10.89 13.07
N ARG A 15 6.83 -11.25 13.06
CA ARG A 15 7.90 -10.37 12.55
C ARG A 15 7.74 -10.06 11.05
N ILE A 16 7.46 -11.09 10.25
CA ILE A 16 7.21 -10.90 8.81
C ILE A 16 6.02 -9.98 8.59
N LEU A 17 4.90 -10.22 9.27
CA LEU A 17 3.73 -9.37 9.17
C LEU A 17 4.05 -7.90 9.49
N LEU A 18 4.72 -7.65 10.62
CA LEU A 18 5.07 -6.29 11.02
C LEU A 18 6.03 -5.62 10.02
N PHE A 19 7.01 -6.36 9.51
CA PHE A 19 7.92 -5.85 8.47
C PHE A 19 7.17 -5.51 7.17
N SER A 20 6.26 -6.36 6.73
CA SER A 20 5.42 -6.09 5.54
C SER A 20 4.56 -4.83 5.73
N LEU A 21 4.05 -4.59 6.95
CA LEU A 21 3.28 -3.38 7.26
C LEU A 21 4.15 -2.12 7.27
N VAL A 22 5.39 -2.21 7.73
CA VAL A 22 6.37 -1.10 7.61
C VAL A 22 6.60 -0.79 6.13
N ALA A 23 6.83 -1.80 5.30
CA ALA A 23 7.05 -1.63 3.86
C ALA A 23 5.85 -0.98 3.16
N VAL A 24 4.61 -1.43 3.47
CA VAL A 24 3.38 -0.84 2.91
C VAL A 24 3.18 0.60 3.37
N GLY A 25 3.33 0.87 4.67
CA GLY A 25 3.20 2.23 5.22
C GLY A 25 4.22 3.20 4.62
N MET A 26 5.47 2.74 4.47
CA MET A 26 6.54 3.50 3.83
C MET A 26 6.22 3.82 2.37
N GLY A 27 5.87 2.81 1.58
CA GLY A 27 5.59 3.01 0.17
C GLY A 27 4.36 3.89 -0.07
N GLN A 28 3.34 3.82 0.80
CA GLN A 28 2.16 4.68 0.70
C GLN A 28 2.51 6.16 0.89
N THR A 29 3.35 6.49 1.86
CA THR A 29 3.76 7.88 2.11
C THR A 29 4.80 8.37 1.12
N VAL A 30 5.69 7.50 0.64
CA VAL A 30 6.56 7.77 -0.53
C VAL A 30 5.73 8.26 -1.70
N LEU A 31 4.67 7.52 -2.03
CA LEU A 31 3.80 7.86 -3.16
C LEU A 31 3.16 9.25 -2.99
N PHE A 32 2.64 9.55 -1.81
CA PHE A 32 2.08 10.89 -1.54
C PHE A 32 3.12 11.99 -1.64
N ALA A 33 4.34 11.76 -1.16
CA ALA A 33 5.42 12.74 -1.19
C ALA A 33 5.84 13.12 -2.63
N ILE A 34 5.89 12.13 -3.55
CA ILE A 34 6.34 12.35 -4.92
C ILE A 34 5.22 12.65 -5.91
N LEU A 35 3.94 12.43 -5.53
CA LEU A 35 2.81 12.64 -6.44
C LEU A 35 2.69 14.10 -6.91
N ALA A 36 2.94 15.06 -6.02
CA ALA A 36 2.86 16.48 -6.36
C ALA A 36 3.98 16.94 -7.31
N PRO A 37 5.27 16.63 -7.09
CA PRO A 37 6.32 16.93 -8.06
C PRO A 37 6.11 16.22 -9.40
N LEU A 38 5.80 14.92 -9.40
CA LEU A 38 5.52 14.17 -10.64
C LEU A 38 4.32 14.73 -11.42
N GLY A 39 3.23 15.06 -10.71
CA GLY A 39 2.04 15.63 -11.35
C GLY A 39 2.33 16.97 -12.04
N ARG A 40 3.15 17.82 -11.40
CA ARG A 40 3.56 19.10 -12.00
C ARG A 40 4.44 18.92 -13.24
N GLU A 41 5.31 17.90 -13.24
CA GLU A 41 6.18 17.60 -14.38
C GLU A 41 5.41 17.25 -15.65
N ILE A 42 4.24 16.62 -15.53
CA ILE A 42 3.34 16.29 -16.64
C ILE A 42 2.21 17.33 -16.85
N GLY A 43 2.31 18.48 -16.19
CA GLY A 43 1.37 19.60 -16.38
C GLY A 43 0.03 19.47 -15.65
N LEU A 44 -0.10 18.59 -14.65
CA LEU A 44 -1.32 18.49 -13.85
C LEU A 44 -1.47 19.69 -12.90
N SER A 45 -2.69 20.21 -12.82
CA SER A 45 -3.05 21.23 -11.84
C SER A 45 -3.09 20.66 -10.42
N VAL A 46 -2.97 21.54 -9.42
CA VAL A 46 -3.10 21.16 -7.99
C VAL A 46 -4.45 20.48 -7.71
N ILE A 47 -5.51 20.91 -8.36
CA ILE A 47 -6.85 20.32 -8.23
C ILE A 47 -6.87 18.88 -8.75
N GLN A 48 -6.24 18.63 -9.91
CA GLN A 48 -6.14 17.28 -10.47
C GLN A 48 -5.32 16.34 -9.58
N ILE A 49 -4.20 16.81 -9.04
CA ILE A 49 -3.39 16.04 -8.07
C ILE A 49 -4.22 15.72 -6.81
N GLY A 50 -4.94 16.71 -6.28
CA GLY A 50 -5.86 16.52 -5.17
C GLY A 50 -6.98 15.52 -5.48
N ALA A 51 -7.53 15.56 -6.69
CA ALA A 51 -8.56 14.62 -7.15
C ALA A 51 -8.06 13.17 -7.18
N ILE A 52 -6.81 12.92 -7.64
CA ILE A 52 -6.19 11.58 -7.61
C ILE A 52 -6.12 11.06 -6.17
N ILE A 53 -5.68 11.90 -5.22
CA ILE A 53 -5.57 11.54 -3.80
C ILE A 53 -6.96 11.25 -3.22
N SER A 54 -7.91 12.14 -3.44
CA SER A 54 -9.28 12.03 -2.91
C SER A 54 -10.00 10.79 -3.45
N ALA A 55 -9.93 10.55 -4.76
CA ALA A 55 -10.53 9.38 -5.39
C ALA A 55 -9.96 8.08 -4.81
N SER A 56 -8.63 8.01 -4.60
CA SER A 56 -8.01 6.83 -3.98
C SER A 56 -8.42 6.65 -2.53
N SER A 57 -8.55 7.73 -1.75
CA SER A 57 -8.97 7.67 -0.34
C SER A 57 -10.41 7.17 -0.20
N VAL A 58 -11.32 7.66 -1.05
CA VAL A 58 -12.71 7.17 -1.11
C VAL A 58 -12.73 5.68 -1.49
N THR A 59 -11.91 5.27 -2.46
CA THR A 59 -11.81 3.85 -2.86
C THR A 59 -11.35 2.98 -1.70
N VAL A 60 -10.32 3.38 -0.96
CA VAL A 60 -9.85 2.67 0.25
C VAL A 60 -11.00 2.54 1.25
N PHE A 61 -11.69 3.64 1.56
CA PHE A 61 -12.79 3.65 2.52
C PHE A 61 -13.89 2.66 2.14
N LEU A 62 -14.29 2.62 0.87
CA LEU A 62 -15.33 1.72 0.39
C LEU A 62 -14.88 0.25 0.31
N CYS A 63 -13.61 -0.01 0.01
CA CYS A 63 -13.09 -1.37 -0.17
C CYS A 63 -12.67 -2.03 1.15
N MET A 64 -12.23 -1.28 2.17
CA MET A 64 -11.80 -1.86 3.45
C MET A 64 -12.82 -2.81 4.11
N PRO A 65 -14.12 -2.47 4.22
CA PRO A 65 -15.11 -3.39 4.80
C PRO A 65 -15.32 -4.65 3.94
N ILE A 66 -15.19 -4.53 2.62
CA ILE A 66 -15.32 -5.66 1.69
C ILE A 66 -14.19 -6.65 1.93
N TRP A 67 -12.95 -6.16 2.01
CA TRP A 67 -11.79 -6.99 2.28
C TRP A 67 -11.78 -7.56 3.71
N GLY A 68 -12.30 -6.83 4.68
CA GLY A 68 -12.51 -7.35 6.02
C GLY A 68 -13.35 -8.63 6.00
N ARG A 69 -14.56 -8.57 5.38
CA ARG A 69 -15.44 -9.73 5.22
C ARG A 69 -14.81 -10.83 4.35
N ALA A 70 -14.09 -10.47 3.29
CA ALA A 70 -13.40 -11.44 2.45
C ALA A 70 -12.31 -12.18 3.24
N SER A 71 -11.61 -11.49 4.15
CA SER A 71 -10.59 -12.10 5.00
C SER A 71 -11.16 -13.11 6.01
N ASP A 72 -12.41 -12.91 6.45
CA ASP A 72 -13.12 -13.87 7.29
C ASP A 72 -13.45 -15.16 6.54
N ARG A 73 -13.83 -15.04 5.25
CA ARG A 73 -14.28 -16.16 4.42
C ARG A 73 -13.12 -16.92 3.76
N TRP A 74 -12.14 -16.21 3.21
CA TRP A 74 -11.07 -16.79 2.38
C TRP A 74 -9.77 -17.00 3.16
N GLY A 75 -9.73 -16.53 4.42
CA GLY A 75 -8.60 -16.66 5.33
C GLY A 75 -7.67 -15.43 5.31
N ARG A 76 -7.23 -15.05 6.51
CA ARG A 76 -6.41 -13.83 6.77
C ARG A 76 -5.16 -13.78 5.90
N LYS A 77 -4.37 -14.87 5.91
CA LYS A 77 -3.08 -14.94 5.22
C LYS A 77 -3.22 -14.72 3.71
N ARG A 78 -4.23 -15.32 3.09
CA ARG A 78 -4.46 -15.16 1.64
C ARG A 78 -4.76 -13.71 1.27
N ILE A 79 -5.61 -13.05 2.05
CA ILE A 79 -5.99 -11.66 1.80
C ILE A 79 -4.82 -10.70 2.07
N ILE A 80 -3.98 -10.96 3.08
CA ILE A 80 -2.74 -10.19 3.27
C ILE A 80 -1.84 -10.30 2.03
N LEU A 81 -1.63 -11.51 1.51
CA LEU A 81 -0.81 -11.73 0.32
C LEU A 81 -1.40 -11.07 -0.93
N VAL A 82 -2.73 -11.14 -1.11
CA VAL A 82 -3.43 -10.41 -2.20
C VAL A 82 -3.20 -8.91 -2.07
N GLY A 83 -3.30 -8.36 -0.87
CA GLY A 83 -3.06 -6.94 -0.61
C GLY A 83 -1.62 -6.52 -0.89
N LEU A 84 -0.63 -7.30 -0.46
CA LEU A 84 0.81 -7.02 -0.69
C LEU A 84 1.17 -7.12 -2.18
N PHE A 85 0.75 -8.19 -2.84
CA PHE A 85 0.97 -8.36 -4.28
C PHE A 85 0.25 -7.27 -5.08
N GLY A 86 -1.01 -6.98 -4.73
CA GLY A 86 -1.77 -5.90 -5.35
C GLY A 86 -1.17 -4.53 -5.12
N TYR A 87 -0.56 -4.30 -3.94
CA TYR A 87 0.22 -3.09 -3.67
C TYR A 87 1.40 -2.97 -4.64
N SER A 88 2.24 -4.00 -4.72
CA SER A 88 3.43 -3.99 -5.58
C SER A 88 3.06 -3.83 -7.05
N LEU A 89 2.15 -4.67 -7.56
CA LEU A 89 1.70 -4.61 -8.95
C LEU A 89 1.03 -3.27 -9.28
N GLY A 90 0.16 -2.78 -8.40
CA GLY A 90 -0.53 -1.50 -8.57
C GLY A 90 0.45 -0.32 -8.60
N THR A 91 1.50 -0.35 -7.77
CA THR A 91 2.56 0.66 -7.78
C THR A 91 3.35 0.63 -9.10
N VAL A 92 3.69 -0.57 -9.61
CA VAL A 92 4.34 -0.75 -10.92
C VAL A 92 3.48 -0.17 -12.04
N VAL A 93 2.19 -0.53 -12.08
CA VAL A 93 1.26 -0.01 -13.09
C VAL A 93 1.13 1.51 -13.01
N PHE A 94 1.00 2.05 -11.81
CA PHE A 94 0.91 3.50 -11.59
C PHE A 94 2.18 4.23 -12.05
N ALA A 95 3.37 3.69 -11.73
CA ALA A 95 4.65 4.24 -12.20
C ALA A 95 4.79 4.16 -13.71
N ALA A 96 4.31 3.06 -14.35
CA ALA A 96 4.31 2.92 -15.79
C ALA A 96 3.40 3.93 -16.48
N VAL A 97 2.21 4.20 -15.92
CA VAL A 97 1.30 5.24 -16.44
C VAL A 97 1.94 6.63 -16.33
N PHE A 98 2.60 6.95 -15.20
CA PHE A 98 3.35 8.20 -15.06
C PHE A 98 4.46 8.31 -16.10
N LYS A 99 5.28 7.26 -16.25
CA LYS A 99 6.35 7.24 -17.25
C LYS A 99 5.81 7.47 -18.66
N SER A 100 4.70 6.84 -19.01
CA SER A 100 4.06 7.00 -20.32
C SER A 100 3.55 8.43 -20.55
N ALA A 101 3.04 9.08 -19.49
CA ALA A 101 2.62 10.48 -19.55
C ALA A 101 3.83 11.43 -19.71
N MET A 102 4.95 11.15 -19.01
CA MET A 102 6.18 11.98 -19.10
C MET A 102 6.80 11.94 -20.49
N ILE A 103 6.73 10.83 -21.21
CA ILE A 103 7.23 10.72 -22.58
C ILE A 103 6.22 11.23 -23.63
N GLY A 104 5.11 11.83 -23.20
CA GLY A 104 4.11 12.42 -24.10
C GLY A 104 3.23 11.43 -24.85
N LEU A 105 3.14 10.16 -24.38
CA LEU A 105 2.31 9.13 -25.03
C LEU A 105 0.81 9.45 -24.93
N PHE A 106 0.40 10.22 -23.93
CA PHE A 106 -0.99 10.59 -23.68
C PHE A 106 -1.18 12.12 -23.70
N PRO A 107 -2.28 12.63 -24.28
CA PRO A 107 -2.72 14.00 -24.01
C PRO A 107 -2.93 14.22 -22.51
N PRO A 108 -2.74 15.45 -21.97
CA PRO A 108 -2.80 15.72 -20.53
C PRO A 108 -4.07 15.22 -19.83
N MET A 109 -5.23 15.36 -20.48
CA MET A 109 -6.50 14.88 -19.92
C MET A 109 -6.58 13.36 -19.87
N MET A 110 -6.07 12.65 -20.89
CA MET A 110 -6.00 11.18 -20.88
C MET A 110 -5.01 10.67 -19.82
N ALA A 111 -3.87 11.34 -19.67
CA ALA A 111 -2.90 11.03 -18.60
C ALA A 111 -3.55 11.18 -17.23
N PHE A 112 -4.29 12.27 -16.98
CA PHE A 112 -5.01 12.46 -15.72
C PHE A 112 -6.02 11.34 -15.46
N ILE A 113 -6.88 11.00 -16.44
CA ILE A 113 -7.87 9.93 -16.28
C ILE A 113 -7.19 8.58 -16.02
N ALA A 114 -6.14 8.25 -16.79
CA ALA A 114 -5.39 7.01 -16.61
C ALA A 114 -4.74 6.92 -15.22
N LEU A 115 -4.22 8.02 -14.70
CA LEU A 115 -3.67 8.10 -13.35
C LEU A 115 -4.75 7.93 -12.28
N VAL A 116 -5.91 8.55 -12.42
CA VAL A 116 -7.04 8.35 -11.49
C VAL A 116 -7.45 6.89 -11.47
N VAL A 117 -7.70 6.28 -12.63
CA VAL A 117 -8.16 4.89 -12.75
C VAL A 117 -7.13 3.91 -12.19
N SER A 118 -5.86 4.03 -12.58
CA SER A 118 -4.78 3.18 -12.08
C SER A 118 -4.60 3.33 -10.57
N ARG A 119 -4.73 4.53 -10.02
CA ARG A 119 -4.64 4.79 -8.59
C ARG A 119 -5.82 4.22 -7.81
N MET A 120 -7.04 4.31 -8.33
CA MET A 120 -8.22 3.68 -7.74
C MET A 120 -8.10 2.15 -7.75
N ALA A 121 -7.68 1.55 -8.88
CA ALA A 121 -7.43 0.12 -8.98
C ALA A 121 -6.38 -0.35 -7.97
N HIS A 122 -5.26 0.37 -7.87
CA HIS A 122 -4.23 0.13 -6.85
C HIS A 122 -4.81 0.22 -5.43
N ALA A 123 -5.53 1.32 -5.11
CA ALA A 123 -6.14 1.57 -3.81
C ALA A 123 -7.14 0.48 -3.41
N SER A 124 -7.92 -0.02 -4.35
CA SER A 124 -8.93 -1.04 -4.09
C SER A 124 -8.31 -2.36 -3.60
N VAL A 125 -7.19 -2.79 -4.17
CA VAL A 125 -6.55 -4.07 -3.80
C VAL A 125 -5.64 -3.90 -2.59
N MET A 126 -4.83 -2.83 -2.53
CA MET A 126 -3.93 -2.61 -1.38
C MET A 126 -4.70 -2.44 -0.06
N SER A 127 -5.94 -1.94 -0.10
CA SER A 127 -6.79 -1.77 1.09
C SER A 127 -7.13 -3.08 1.80
N ALA A 128 -6.84 -4.23 1.19
CA ALA A 128 -6.99 -5.56 1.79
C ALA A 128 -6.01 -5.81 2.94
N THR A 129 -4.81 -5.22 2.91
CA THR A 129 -3.72 -5.56 3.83
C THR A 129 -4.05 -5.23 5.28
N MET A 130 -4.47 -3.99 5.58
CA MET A 130 -4.66 -3.52 6.95
C MET A 130 -5.77 -4.25 7.72
N PRO A 131 -7.00 -4.42 7.20
CA PRO A 131 -8.05 -5.14 7.93
C PRO A 131 -7.67 -6.61 8.15
N ALA A 132 -7.09 -7.27 7.14
CA ALA A 132 -6.67 -8.66 7.26
C ALA A 132 -5.49 -8.85 8.24
N ALA A 133 -4.51 -7.93 8.25
CA ALA A 133 -3.38 -7.95 9.18
C ALA A 133 -3.83 -7.73 10.63
N SER A 134 -4.72 -6.78 10.86
CA SER A 134 -5.30 -6.51 12.17
C SER A 134 -6.08 -7.72 12.69
N ALA A 135 -6.93 -8.32 11.85
CA ALA A 135 -7.67 -9.51 12.20
C ALA A 135 -6.74 -10.70 12.45
N TYR A 136 -5.73 -10.92 11.61
CA TYR A 136 -4.72 -11.98 11.83
C TYR A 136 -3.98 -11.81 13.16
N MET A 137 -3.57 -10.58 13.49
CA MET A 137 -2.91 -10.30 14.77
C MET A 137 -3.84 -10.59 15.95
N ALA A 138 -5.12 -10.24 15.85
CA ALA A 138 -6.12 -10.55 16.87
C ALA A 138 -6.32 -12.06 17.07
N ASP A 139 -6.29 -12.83 15.97
CA ASP A 139 -6.48 -14.30 15.98
C ASP A 139 -5.29 -15.04 16.63
N ILE A 140 -4.06 -14.49 16.51
CA ILE A 140 -2.82 -15.10 17.03
C ILE A 140 -2.36 -14.54 18.38
N THR A 141 -3.16 -13.69 19.03
CA THR A 141 -2.87 -13.10 20.34
C THR A 141 -3.94 -13.47 21.35
N ASP A 142 -3.53 -13.78 22.58
CA ASP A 142 -4.45 -13.99 23.70
C ASP A 142 -5.13 -12.68 24.11
N ILE A 143 -6.27 -12.79 24.80
CA ILE A 143 -7.06 -11.62 25.26
C ILE A 143 -6.17 -10.63 26.01
N ALA A 144 -5.30 -11.10 26.90
CA ALA A 144 -4.41 -10.26 27.71
C ALA A 144 -3.35 -9.50 26.87
N THR A 145 -2.93 -10.04 25.73
CA THR A 145 -1.88 -9.46 24.85
C THR A 145 -2.42 -8.85 23.58
N ARG A 146 -3.72 -8.97 23.31
CA ARG A 146 -4.37 -8.51 22.07
C ARG A 146 -4.17 -7.01 21.82
N THR A 147 -4.36 -6.17 22.84
CA THR A 147 -4.16 -4.73 22.72
C THR A 147 -2.73 -4.39 22.32
N LYS A 148 -1.73 -5.09 22.91
CA LYS A 148 -0.32 -4.94 22.53
C LYS A 148 -0.06 -5.37 21.10
N GLY A 149 -0.65 -6.48 20.66
CA GLY A 149 -0.56 -6.98 19.29
C GLY A 149 -1.14 -5.99 18.27
N MET A 150 -2.33 -5.47 18.54
CA MET A 150 -2.99 -4.47 17.69
C MET A 150 -2.20 -3.15 17.65
N GLY A 151 -1.66 -2.72 18.80
CA GLY A 151 -0.78 -1.56 18.87
C GLY A 151 0.49 -1.74 18.01
N ALA A 152 1.07 -2.95 17.99
CA ALA A 152 2.23 -3.25 17.15
C ALA A 152 1.93 -3.17 15.65
N VAL A 153 0.72 -3.59 15.20
CA VAL A 153 0.27 -3.43 13.81
C VAL A 153 0.22 -1.95 13.41
N GLY A 154 -0.43 -1.12 14.24
CA GLY A 154 -0.49 0.33 13.99
C GLY A 154 0.89 0.99 14.03
N ALA A 155 1.71 0.64 15.03
CA ALA A 155 3.06 1.17 15.17
C ALA A 155 3.95 0.81 13.97
N ALA A 156 3.89 -0.42 13.45
CA ALA A 156 4.64 -0.85 12.28
C ALA A 156 4.26 -0.04 11.04
N ASN A 157 2.96 0.11 10.77
CA ASN A 157 2.48 0.91 9.64
C ASN A 157 2.91 2.39 9.76
N ASN A 158 2.78 2.98 10.96
CA ASN A 158 3.16 4.37 11.21
C ASN A 158 4.69 4.58 11.14
N LEU A 159 5.50 3.61 11.60
CA LEU A 159 6.95 3.65 11.42
C LEU A 159 7.32 3.73 9.94
N GLY A 160 6.68 2.90 9.11
CA GLY A 160 6.83 2.99 7.66
C GLY A 160 6.42 4.36 7.13
N ALA A 161 5.30 4.90 7.58
CA ALA A 161 4.80 6.21 7.17
C ALA A 161 5.77 7.36 7.52
N ILE A 162 6.50 7.27 8.63
CA ILE A 162 7.53 8.25 9.02
C ILE A 162 8.78 8.12 8.13
N LEU A 163 9.19 6.87 7.83
CA LEU A 163 10.39 6.62 7.02
C LEU A 163 10.18 6.94 5.53
N GLY A 164 8.94 6.85 5.06
CA GLY A 164 8.61 7.01 3.64
C GLY A 164 9.08 8.31 3.02
N PRO A 165 8.73 9.50 3.54
CA PRO A 165 9.15 10.77 2.96
C PRO A 165 10.67 10.95 2.88
N ALA A 166 11.41 10.50 3.90
CA ALA A 166 12.87 10.57 3.92
C ALA A 166 13.49 9.67 2.83
N LEU A 167 13.02 8.44 2.71
CA LEU A 167 13.47 7.52 1.66
C LEU A 167 13.01 7.96 0.28
N GLY A 168 11.76 8.44 0.17
CA GLY A 168 11.23 8.98 -1.07
C GLY A 168 12.03 10.18 -1.59
N GLY A 169 12.34 11.13 -0.72
CA GLY A 169 13.18 12.29 -1.04
C GLY A 169 14.61 11.90 -1.42
N GLY A 170 15.23 10.98 -0.65
CA GLY A 170 16.57 10.49 -0.94
C GLY A 170 16.68 9.73 -2.26
N LEU A 171 15.71 8.87 -2.57
CA LEU A 171 15.68 8.12 -3.83
C LEU A 171 15.28 8.98 -5.04
N ALA A 172 14.52 10.06 -4.82
CA ALA A 172 14.11 11.00 -5.87
C ALA A 172 15.30 11.76 -6.48
N ILE A 173 16.46 11.79 -5.80
CA ILE A 173 17.71 12.36 -6.33
C ILE A 173 18.14 11.65 -7.62
N PHE A 174 17.90 10.33 -7.74
CA PHE A 174 18.24 9.56 -8.95
C PHE A 174 17.18 9.71 -10.04
N SER A 175 15.90 9.66 -9.70
CA SER A 175 14.75 9.92 -10.57
C SER A 175 13.49 10.00 -9.70
N LEU A 176 12.53 10.82 -10.09
CA LEU A 176 11.23 10.92 -9.40
C LEU A 176 10.44 9.60 -9.40
N LEU A 177 10.75 8.67 -10.31
CA LEU A 177 10.11 7.34 -10.35
C LEU A 177 10.86 6.29 -9.52
N THR A 178 12.14 6.50 -9.17
CA THR A 178 12.93 5.54 -8.40
C THR A 178 12.28 5.12 -7.08
N PRO A 179 11.68 6.04 -6.28
CA PRO A 179 10.99 5.68 -5.06
C PRO A 179 9.81 4.73 -5.26
N LEU A 180 9.09 4.84 -6.40
CA LEU A 180 7.97 3.93 -6.72
C LEU A 180 8.47 2.52 -7.03
N TRP A 181 9.51 2.39 -7.84
CA TRP A 181 10.11 1.10 -8.14
C TRP A 181 10.66 0.42 -6.89
N PHE A 182 11.32 1.19 -6.02
CA PHE A 182 11.83 0.69 -4.75
C PHE A 182 10.70 0.22 -3.84
N SER A 183 9.62 1.00 -3.69
CA SER A 183 8.49 0.63 -2.84
C SER A 183 7.74 -0.59 -3.36
N ALA A 184 7.65 -0.77 -4.69
CA ALA A 184 7.08 -1.96 -5.29
C ALA A 184 7.94 -3.21 -5.01
N ALA A 185 9.26 -3.09 -5.08
CA ALA A 185 10.18 -4.21 -4.85
C ALA A 185 10.21 -4.67 -3.39
N ILE A 186 10.17 -3.74 -2.42
CA ILE A 186 10.27 -4.10 -0.98
C ILE A 186 8.98 -4.72 -0.43
N THR A 187 7.85 -4.56 -1.12
CA THR A 187 6.55 -5.12 -0.72
C THR A 187 6.26 -6.50 -1.31
N LEU A 188 7.08 -6.98 -2.23
CA LEU A 188 7.05 -8.33 -2.78
C LEU A 188 7.77 -9.32 -1.86
#